data_31717c5705a022ca5064d09efcc015f9
#
_entry.id   31717c5705a022ca5064d09efcc015f9
#
_cell.length_a   1.000
_cell.length_b   1.000
_cell.length_c   1.000
_cell.angle_alpha   90.00
_cell.angle_beta   90.00
_cell.angle_gamma   90.00
#
_symmetry.space_group_name_H-M   'P 1'
#
loop_
_entity.id
_entity.type
_entity.pdbx_description
1 polymer ?
#
loop_
_entity_poly.entity_id
_entity_poly.type
_entity_poly.pdbx_seq_one_letter_code
_entity_poly.pdbx_strand_id
1 'polypeptide(L)'
;VYKRQSDYLYPDPDNMVIFLDNHDMSRCFYQLNHDFEYWKMAHAFLLTTRGIPQVYYGTEILMSDSTNPGDHGTLRADFIGGWDTDKLNAFEGKITGKRKEAQEYLKNLLNWRKNCKPIHEGKLRHFPPTFEDEIYVICRFIEDRLVLLVMNNDEDKKSVKPADYINQIKPSKNNHLGFDVIEKNEININEIIQIPSKSFLLMDLYY
;
A
#
# COMPACT_ATOMS: atom_id res chain seq x y z
N VAL A 1 -9.56 19.10 -3.86
CA VAL A 1 -10.54 19.45 -4.90
C VAL A 1 -10.21 18.75 -6.21
N TYR A 2 -8.99 18.85 -6.71
CA TYR A 2 -8.61 18.34 -8.04
C TYR A 2 -8.60 16.81 -8.21
N LYS A 3 -8.49 16.03 -7.13
CA LYS A 3 -8.37 14.55 -7.20
C LYS A 3 -9.67 13.80 -7.49
N ARG A 4 -10.80 14.50 -7.55
CA ARG A 4 -12.13 13.92 -7.85
C ARG A 4 -12.81 14.56 -9.06
N GLN A 5 -12.05 15.30 -9.88
CA GLN A 5 -12.64 16.04 -11.01
C GLN A 5 -13.31 15.15 -12.04
N SER A 6 -12.83 13.90 -12.17
CA SER A 6 -13.37 12.94 -13.13
C SER A 6 -14.38 11.97 -12.53
N ASP A 7 -14.69 12.05 -11.23
CA ASP A 7 -15.63 11.13 -10.57
C ASP A 7 -17.00 11.11 -11.23
N TYR A 8 -17.46 12.25 -11.74
CA TYR A 8 -18.76 12.37 -12.45
C TYR A 8 -18.79 11.63 -13.79
N LEU A 9 -17.66 11.22 -14.34
CA LEU A 9 -17.58 10.47 -15.59
C LEU A 9 -17.86 8.98 -15.40
N TYR A 10 -17.79 8.50 -14.16
CA TYR A 10 -17.92 7.09 -13.81
C TYR A 10 -19.14 6.86 -12.95
N PRO A 11 -19.99 5.86 -13.24
CA PRO A 11 -21.14 5.52 -12.40
C PRO A 11 -20.74 5.18 -10.96
N ASP A 12 -19.62 4.49 -10.80
CA ASP A 12 -19.06 4.13 -9.50
C ASP A 12 -17.53 4.04 -9.57
N PRO A 13 -16.82 5.10 -9.16
CA PRO A 13 -15.36 5.09 -9.13
C PRO A 13 -14.73 4.06 -8.17
N ASP A 14 -15.47 3.58 -7.17
CA ASP A 14 -14.97 2.57 -6.23
C ASP A 14 -14.89 1.18 -6.88
N ASN A 15 -15.60 0.96 -8.00
CA ASN A 15 -15.55 -0.27 -8.78
C ASN A 15 -14.55 -0.25 -9.95
N MET A 16 -13.70 0.75 -10.04
CA MET A 16 -12.63 0.78 -11.04
C MET A 16 -11.47 -0.15 -10.64
N VAL A 17 -10.99 -0.94 -11.60
CA VAL A 17 -9.78 -1.74 -11.40
C VAL A 17 -8.55 -0.83 -11.36
N ILE A 18 -7.71 -1.02 -10.37
CA ILE A 18 -6.45 -0.30 -10.15
C ILE A 18 -5.30 -1.29 -9.98
N PHE A 19 -4.12 -0.95 -10.49
CA PHE A 19 -2.95 -1.84 -10.45
C PHE A 19 -1.65 -1.04 -10.49
N LEU A 20 -0.54 -1.67 -10.11
CA LEU A 20 0.81 -1.12 -10.21
C LEU A 20 1.54 -1.63 -11.45
N ASP A 21 1.23 -2.85 -11.86
CA ASP A 21 1.75 -3.50 -13.06
C ASP A 21 0.72 -4.46 -13.66
N ASN A 22 0.96 -4.84 -14.91
CA ASN A 22 0.18 -5.83 -15.63
C ASN A 22 1.03 -6.50 -16.74
N HIS A 23 0.40 -7.29 -17.61
CA HIS A 23 1.05 -8.02 -18.69
C HIS A 23 1.54 -7.14 -19.87
N ASP A 24 1.19 -5.86 -19.90
CA ASP A 24 1.51 -4.91 -20.97
C ASP A 24 2.45 -3.77 -20.54
N MET A 25 2.84 -3.74 -19.28
CA MET A 25 3.76 -2.74 -18.75
C MET A 25 4.82 -3.37 -17.85
N SER A 26 5.96 -2.70 -17.74
CA SER A 26 7.07 -3.16 -16.89
C SER A 26 6.64 -3.52 -15.48
N ARG A 27 7.25 -4.58 -14.94
CA ARG A 27 6.98 -5.06 -13.60
C ARG A 27 7.17 -3.98 -12.54
N CYS A 28 6.30 -3.92 -11.56
CA CYS A 28 6.33 -2.92 -10.49
C CYS A 28 7.69 -2.82 -9.81
N PHE A 29 8.31 -3.96 -9.50
CA PHE A 29 9.62 -3.98 -8.83
C PHE A 29 10.73 -3.37 -9.70
N TYR A 30 10.70 -3.57 -11.04
CA TYR A 30 11.61 -2.90 -11.96
C TYR A 30 11.34 -1.39 -12.03
N GLN A 31 10.09 -0.98 -12.16
CA GLN A 31 9.70 0.44 -12.21
C GLN A 31 10.14 1.23 -10.96
N LEU A 32 10.24 0.54 -9.83
CA LEU A 32 10.69 1.10 -8.55
C LEU A 32 12.19 0.91 -8.30
N ASN A 33 13.00 0.72 -9.36
CA ASN A 33 14.45 0.53 -9.29
C ASN A 33 14.90 -0.59 -8.35
N HIS A 34 14.09 -1.65 -8.22
CA HIS A 34 14.32 -2.78 -7.31
C HIS A 34 14.41 -2.35 -5.83
N ASP A 35 13.84 -1.20 -5.47
CA ASP A 35 13.75 -0.74 -4.10
C ASP A 35 12.58 -1.44 -3.38
N PHE A 36 12.91 -2.18 -2.32
CA PHE A 36 11.93 -2.98 -1.59
C PHE A 36 11.03 -2.11 -0.69
N GLU A 37 11.55 -1.02 -0.13
CA GLU A 37 10.74 -0.12 0.70
C GLU A 37 9.72 0.64 -0.16
N TYR A 38 10.12 1.11 -1.33
CA TYR A 38 9.19 1.68 -2.30
C TYR A 38 8.14 0.67 -2.77
N TRP A 39 8.53 -0.58 -2.98
CA TRP A 39 7.61 -1.64 -3.35
C TRP A 39 6.56 -1.87 -2.25
N LYS A 40 6.97 -1.91 -0.97
CA LYS A 40 6.05 -2.02 0.17
C LYS A 40 5.10 -0.82 0.26
N MET A 41 5.62 0.39 0.15
CA MET A 41 4.83 1.62 0.18
C MET A 41 3.83 1.70 -0.96
N ALA A 42 4.22 1.33 -2.19
CA ALA A 42 3.33 1.30 -3.35
C ALA A 42 2.18 0.31 -3.17
N HIS A 43 2.43 -0.87 -2.59
CA HIS A 43 1.39 -1.85 -2.31
C HIS A 43 0.49 -1.42 -1.13
N ALA A 44 1.02 -0.76 -0.10
CA ALA A 44 0.21 -0.15 0.94
C ALA A 44 -0.75 0.90 0.34
N PHE A 45 -0.26 1.73 -0.59
CA PHE A 45 -1.08 2.69 -1.31
C PHE A 45 -2.15 2.01 -2.18
N LEU A 46 -1.77 1.03 -3.02
CA LEU A 46 -2.70 0.29 -3.89
C LEU A 46 -3.84 -0.34 -3.07
N LEU A 47 -3.51 -0.95 -1.94
CA LEU A 47 -4.46 -1.73 -1.15
C LEU A 47 -5.29 -0.88 -0.16
N THR A 48 -5.00 0.41 -0.03
CA THR A 48 -5.75 1.33 0.85
C THR A 48 -6.53 2.40 0.08
N THR A 49 -6.12 2.73 -1.14
CA THR A 49 -6.88 3.67 -1.97
C THR A 49 -8.20 3.06 -2.45
N ARG A 50 -9.05 3.85 -3.09
CA ARG A 50 -10.32 3.36 -3.64
C ARG A 50 -10.09 2.60 -4.95
N GLY A 51 -10.98 1.68 -5.24
CA GLY A 51 -10.97 0.82 -6.40
C GLY A 51 -10.74 -0.65 -6.06
N ILE A 52 -10.81 -1.49 -7.07
CA ILE A 52 -10.58 -2.94 -6.96
C ILE A 52 -9.11 -3.20 -7.31
N PRO A 53 -8.25 -3.50 -6.33
CA PRO A 53 -6.83 -3.70 -6.61
C PRO A 53 -6.61 -5.03 -7.33
N GLN A 54 -5.85 -4.96 -8.44
CA GLN A 54 -5.33 -6.11 -9.15
C GLN A 54 -3.84 -6.23 -8.87
N VAL A 55 -3.40 -7.40 -8.42
CA VAL A 55 -1.99 -7.75 -8.29
C VAL A 55 -1.66 -8.74 -9.40
N TYR A 56 -0.70 -8.38 -10.25
CA TYR A 56 -0.24 -9.24 -11.33
C TYR A 56 0.60 -10.39 -10.77
N TYR A 57 0.47 -11.59 -11.32
CA TYR A 57 1.18 -12.78 -10.81
C TYR A 57 2.69 -12.55 -10.78
N GLY A 58 3.34 -13.03 -9.73
CA GLY A 58 4.79 -12.90 -9.53
C GLY A 58 5.22 -11.55 -8.94
N THR A 59 4.35 -10.55 -8.90
CA THR A 59 4.63 -9.28 -8.20
C THR A 59 4.84 -9.52 -6.71
N GLU A 60 4.10 -10.46 -6.11
CA GLU A 60 4.21 -10.86 -4.70
C GLU A 60 5.55 -11.50 -4.33
N ILE A 61 6.32 -11.97 -5.31
CA ILE A 61 7.67 -12.55 -5.12
C ILE A 61 8.76 -11.77 -5.85
N LEU A 62 8.51 -10.48 -6.14
CA LEU A 62 9.46 -9.56 -6.76
C LEU A 62 9.96 -10.04 -8.14
N MET A 63 9.09 -10.62 -8.96
CA MET A 63 9.44 -10.86 -10.36
C MET A 63 9.68 -9.53 -11.06
N SER A 64 10.67 -9.51 -11.95
CA SER A 64 11.15 -8.29 -12.61
C SER A 64 11.49 -8.60 -14.05
N ASP A 65 11.32 -7.61 -14.92
CA ASP A 65 11.69 -7.65 -16.35
C ASP A 65 13.06 -7.02 -16.63
N SER A 66 13.94 -6.99 -15.63
CA SER A 66 15.25 -6.32 -15.69
C SER A 66 16.21 -6.86 -16.76
N THR A 67 16.03 -8.09 -17.23
CA THR A 67 16.86 -8.68 -18.32
C THR A 67 16.55 -8.09 -19.69
N ASN A 68 15.30 -7.72 -19.94
CA ASN A 68 14.85 -7.03 -21.17
C ASN A 68 13.60 -6.20 -20.84
N PRO A 69 13.78 -4.97 -20.34
CA PRO A 69 12.67 -4.17 -19.83
C PRO A 69 11.64 -3.84 -20.90
N GLY A 70 10.36 -4.06 -20.57
CA GLY A 70 9.24 -3.81 -21.49
C GLY A 70 9.03 -4.88 -22.57
N ASP A 71 9.89 -5.88 -22.67
CA ASP A 71 9.70 -7.00 -23.58
C ASP A 71 8.58 -7.91 -23.08
N HIS A 72 7.61 -8.21 -23.93
CA HIS A 72 6.43 -9.00 -23.58
C HIS A 72 6.75 -10.43 -23.12
N GLY A 73 7.82 -11.03 -23.63
CA GLY A 73 8.28 -12.35 -23.17
C GLY A 73 8.78 -12.30 -21.73
N THR A 74 9.57 -11.27 -21.42
CA THR A 74 10.10 -11.06 -20.06
C THR A 74 9.02 -10.66 -19.06
N LEU A 75 8.09 -9.79 -19.48
CA LEU A 75 6.94 -9.38 -18.65
C LEU A 75 6.04 -10.56 -18.25
N ARG A 76 5.92 -11.53 -19.16
CA ARG A 76 5.05 -12.72 -19.05
C ARG A 76 5.83 -13.99 -18.77
N ALA A 77 7.04 -13.86 -18.21
CA ALA A 77 7.86 -15.01 -17.82
C ALA A 77 7.09 -15.95 -16.86
N ASP A 78 7.40 -17.23 -16.92
CA ASP A 78 6.78 -18.25 -16.09
C ASP A 78 6.95 -17.93 -14.59
N PHE A 79 5.93 -18.29 -13.83
CA PHE A 79 5.97 -18.12 -12.37
C PHE A 79 7.03 -19.06 -11.77
N ILE A 80 7.82 -18.53 -10.85
CA ILE A 80 8.93 -19.26 -10.19
C ILE A 80 8.40 -20.47 -9.43
N GLY A 81 8.78 -21.67 -9.86
CA GLY A 81 8.34 -22.94 -9.31
C GLY A 81 7.19 -23.58 -10.10
N GLY A 82 6.85 -23.08 -11.30
CA GLY A 82 5.86 -23.67 -12.19
C GLY A 82 6.32 -24.96 -12.88
N TRP A 83 7.64 -25.20 -12.91
CA TRP A 83 8.23 -26.35 -13.60
C TRP A 83 9.09 -27.20 -12.65
N ASP A 84 9.15 -28.52 -12.89
CA ASP A 84 9.93 -29.46 -12.10
C ASP A 84 11.46 -29.17 -12.10
N THR A 85 11.92 -28.43 -13.10
CA THR A 85 13.33 -28.03 -13.24
C THR A 85 13.69 -26.76 -12.49
N ASP A 86 12.71 -26.07 -11.93
CA ASP A 86 12.93 -24.81 -11.21
C ASP A 86 13.68 -25.03 -9.91
N LYS A 87 14.80 -24.33 -9.76
CA LYS A 87 15.63 -24.37 -8.53
C LYS A 87 14.95 -23.71 -7.33
N LEU A 88 14.11 -22.70 -7.61
CA LEU A 88 13.30 -22.00 -6.63
C LEU A 88 11.85 -22.38 -6.86
N ASN A 89 11.09 -22.56 -5.79
CA ASN A 89 9.67 -22.92 -5.87
C ASN A 89 8.87 -22.12 -4.84
N ALA A 90 8.13 -21.13 -5.34
CA ALA A 90 7.31 -20.27 -4.50
C ALA A 90 6.06 -20.99 -3.97
N PHE A 91 5.52 -21.98 -4.70
CA PHE A 91 4.37 -22.79 -4.26
C PHE A 91 4.71 -23.66 -3.07
N GLU A 92 5.92 -24.22 -3.05
CA GLU A 92 6.39 -25.09 -1.96
C GLU A 92 7.09 -24.30 -0.84
N GLY A 93 7.08 -22.96 -0.89
CA GLY A 93 7.77 -22.13 0.08
C GLY A 93 9.30 -22.18 -0.01
N LYS A 94 9.86 -22.70 -1.09
CA LYS A 94 11.31 -22.77 -1.34
C LYS A 94 11.86 -21.48 -1.95
N ILE A 95 11.40 -20.34 -1.46
CA ILE A 95 11.93 -19.00 -1.71
C ILE A 95 12.48 -18.42 -0.42
N THR A 96 13.49 -17.58 -0.52
CA THR A 96 14.20 -17.01 0.65
C THR A 96 14.48 -15.52 0.46
N GLY A 97 14.98 -14.87 1.51
CA GLY A 97 15.34 -13.45 1.49
C GLY A 97 14.17 -12.55 1.13
N LYS A 98 14.43 -11.47 0.42
CA LYS A 98 13.43 -10.45 0.07
C LYS A 98 12.19 -10.98 -0.66
N ARG A 99 12.31 -12.07 -1.44
CA ARG A 99 11.14 -12.68 -2.10
C ARG A 99 10.17 -13.27 -1.10
N LYS A 100 10.69 -13.96 -0.08
CA LYS A 100 9.85 -14.50 1.00
C LYS A 100 9.23 -13.38 1.83
N GLU A 101 10.02 -12.38 2.17
CA GLU A 101 9.54 -11.19 2.91
C GLU A 101 8.42 -10.47 2.15
N ALA A 102 8.57 -10.30 0.83
CA ALA A 102 7.56 -9.69 -0.03
C ALA A 102 6.26 -10.50 -0.05
N GLN A 103 6.37 -11.82 -0.20
CA GLN A 103 5.21 -12.70 -0.19
C GLN A 103 4.46 -12.65 1.15
N GLU A 104 5.19 -12.68 2.26
CA GLU A 104 4.62 -12.60 3.61
C GLU A 104 3.99 -11.22 3.86
N TYR A 105 4.68 -10.15 3.47
CA TYR A 105 4.16 -8.78 3.57
C TYR A 105 2.83 -8.64 2.84
N LEU A 106 2.79 -8.99 1.56
CA LEU A 106 1.59 -8.84 0.74
C LEU A 106 0.45 -9.74 1.22
N LYS A 107 0.76 -10.98 1.62
CA LYS A 107 -0.21 -11.90 2.23
C LYS A 107 -0.83 -11.32 3.49
N ASN A 108 -0.03 -10.75 4.39
CA ASN A 108 -0.51 -10.14 5.63
C ASN A 108 -1.40 -8.93 5.34
N LEU A 109 -0.97 -8.07 4.42
CA LEU A 109 -1.71 -6.88 4.04
C LEU A 109 -3.05 -7.21 3.36
N LEU A 110 -3.07 -8.19 2.47
CA LEU A 110 -4.29 -8.68 1.82
C LEU A 110 -5.27 -9.32 2.82
N ASN A 111 -4.77 -10.11 3.79
CA ASN A 111 -5.61 -10.70 4.82
C ASN A 111 -6.21 -9.64 5.76
N TRP A 112 -5.43 -8.62 6.15
CA TRP A 112 -5.96 -7.49 6.89
C TRP A 112 -7.03 -6.74 6.08
N ARG A 113 -6.73 -6.41 4.81
CA ARG A 113 -7.64 -5.70 3.92
C ARG A 113 -8.97 -6.42 3.78
N LYS A 114 -8.95 -7.74 3.64
CA LYS A 114 -10.17 -8.59 3.48
C LYS A 114 -11.24 -8.31 4.53
N ASN A 115 -10.83 -7.97 5.76
CA ASN A 115 -11.72 -7.72 6.90
C ASN A 115 -11.80 -6.23 7.27
N CYS A 116 -11.30 -5.35 6.43
CA CYS A 116 -11.22 -3.92 6.70
C CYS A 116 -12.37 -3.16 6.01
N LYS A 117 -13.53 -3.06 6.66
CA LYS A 117 -14.70 -2.34 6.12
C LYS A 117 -14.41 -0.93 5.62
N PRO A 118 -13.62 -0.08 6.32
CA PRO A 118 -13.30 1.26 5.80
C PRO A 118 -12.70 1.25 4.39
N ILE A 119 -11.93 0.22 4.04
CA ILE A 119 -11.33 0.10 2.69
C ILE A 119 -12.38 -0.27 1.64
N HIS A 120 -13.37 -1.07 1.99
CA HIS A 120 -14.38 -1.55 1.04
C HIS A 120 -15.55 -0.59 0.88
N GLU A 121 -16.04 -0.04 1.99
CA GLU A 121 -17.31 0.69 2.05
C GLU A 121 -17.11 2.16 2.47
N GLY A 122 -15.89 2.50 2.91
CA GLY A 122 -15.61 3.77 3.55
C GLY A 122 -15.42 4.92 2.57
N LYS A 123 -15.67 6.12 3.08
CA LYS A 123 -15.33 7.37 2.37
C LYS A 123 -13.83 7.53 2.29
N LEU A 124 -13.37 8.22 1.25
CA LEU A 124 -11.98 8.54 1.02
C LEU A 124 -11.73 10.03 1.25
N ARG A 125 -10.71 10.36 2.02
CA ARG A 125 -10.14 11.70 2.10
C ARG A 125 -8.64 11.68 1.88
N HIS A 126 -8.16 12.61 1.05
CA HIS A 126 -6.75 12.85 0.81
C HIS A 126 -6.30 14.12 1.52
N PHE A 127 -5.08 14.09 2.04
CA PHE A 127 -4.34 15.26 2.49
C PHE A 127 -3.08 15.32 1.60
N PRO A 128 -3.04 16.27 0.65
CA PRO A 128 -1.90 16.40 -0.25
C PRO A 128 -0.68 16.89 0.52
N PRO A 129 0.54 16.57 0.07
CA PRO A 129 1.75 17.14 0.63
C PRO A 129 1.71 18.67 0.52
N THR A 130 2.25 19.32 1.52
CA THR A 130 2.55 20.76 1.51
C THR A 130 4.03 20.97 1.22
N PHE A 131 4.44 22.21 0.94
CA PHE A 131 5.86 22.55 0.77
C PHE A 131 6.68 22.41 2.06
N GLU A 132 6.00 22.27 3.21
CA GLU A 132 6.64 22.21 4.52
C GLU A 132 6.86 20.77 4.99
N ASP A 133 5.88 19.88 4.75
CA ASP A 133 5.89 18.52 5.31
C ASP A 133 6.13 17.41 4.29
N GLU A 134 5.81 17.65 3.00
CA GLU A 134 5.98 16.68 1.90
C GLU A 134 5.35 15.29 2.17
N ILE A 135 4.48 15.23 3.18
CA ILE A 135 3.76 14.02 3.59
C ILE A 135 2.47 13.88 2.81
N TYR A 136 2.24 12.72 2.22
CA TYR A 136 0.96 12.40 1.62
C TYR A 136 0.15 11.47 2.50
N VAL A 137 -1.09 11.86 2.83
CA VAL A 137 -1.93 11.08 3.71
C VAL A 137 -3.25 10.71 3.04
N ILE A 138 -3.66 9.45 3.23
CA ILE A 138 -4.97 8.92 2.84
C ILE A 138 -5.70 8.46 4.09
N CYS A 139 -6.97 8.87 4.21
CA CYS A 139 -7.91 8.32 5.16
C CYS A 139 -9.03 7.56 4.45
N ARG A 140 -9.29 6.33 4.89
CA ARG A 140 -10.51 5.58 4.60
C ARG A 140 -11.31 5.46 5.88
N PHE A 141 -12.59 5.82 5.89
CA PHE A 141 -13.35 5.85 7.13
C PHE A 141 -14.82 5.53 6.95
N ILE A 142 -15.36 4.89 7.97
CA ILE A 142 -16.79 4.67 8.22
C ILE A 142 -17.17 5.29 9.57
N GLU A 143 -18.34 5.00 10.08
CA GLU A 143 -18.83 5.63 11.31
C GLU A 143 -17.95 5.35 12.54
N ASP A 144 -17.51 4.10 12.71
CA ASP A 144 -16.84 3.59 13.91
C ASP A 144 -15.35 3.23 13.71
N ARG A 145 -14.83 3.32 12.47
CA ARG A 145 -13.46 2.88 12.15
C ARG A 145 -12.81 3.73 11.07
N LEU A 146 -11.52 3.99 11.23
CA LEU A 146 -10.71 4.75 10.29
C LEU A 146 -9.41 4.02 9.99
N VAL A 147 -8.99 4.04 8.73
CA VAL A 147 -7.64 3.67 8.29
C VAL A 147 -6.91 4.91 7.84
N LEU A 148 -5.71 5.11 8.36
CA LEU A 148 -4.80 6.19 8.00
C LEU A 148 -3.54 5.60 7.36
N LEU A 149 -3.25 5.97 6.11
CA LEU A 149 -1.95 5.73 5.47
C LEU A 149 -1.22 7.06 5.38
N VAL A 150 -0.05 7.13 6.02
CA VAL A 150 0.87 8.28 5.99
C VAL A 150 2.10 7.85 5.21
N MET A 151 2.44 8.56 4.14
CA MET A 151 3.57 8.23 3.27
C MET A 151 4.58 9.36 3.25
N ASN A 152 5.83 9.01 3.51
CA ASN A 152 6.99 9.87 3.37
C ASN A 152 7.83 9.43 2.17
N ASN A 153 7.77 10.19 1.08
CA ASN A 153 8.58 9.93 -0.12
C ASN A 153 9.85 10.79 -0.20
N ASP A 154 10.18 11.50 0.87
CA ASP A 154 11.38 12.31 0.96
C ASP A 154 12.62 11.49 1.35
N GLU A 155 13.81 12.06 1.15
CA GLU A 155 15.10 11.53 1.61
C GLU A 155 15.28 11.70 3.13
N ASP A 156 14.56 12.65 3.72
CA ASP A 156 14.62 12.95 5.14
C ASP A 156 13.45 12.31 5.92
N LYS A 157 13.70 11.98 7.18
CA LYS A 157 12.61 11.59 8.09
C LYS A 157 11.68 12.77 8.37
N LYS A 158 10.39 12.50 8.50
CA LYS A 158 9.37 13.51 8.78
C LYS A 158 8.66 13.23 10.12
N SER A 159 8.25 14.31 10.78
CA SER A 159 7.49 14.24 12.03
C SER A 159 6.00 14.39 11.74
N VAL A 160 5.19 13.47 12.23
CA VAL A 160 3.73 13.46 12.02
C VAL A 160 3.01 13.22 13.33
N LYS A 161 1.93 13.95 13.56
CA LYS A 161 0.98 13.67 14.64
C LYS A 161 -0.31 13.14 14.01
N PRO A 162 -0.62 11.85 14.12
CA PRO A 162 -1.78 11.25 13.47
C PRO A 162 -3.11 11.93 13.79
N ALA A 163 -3.26 12.42 15.04
CA ALA A 163 -4.45 13.13 15.48
C ALA A 163 -4.77 14.38 14.64
N ASP A 164 -3.77 15.03 14.03
CA ASP A 164 -3.98 16.24 13.23
C ASP A 164 -4.78 15.94 11.95
N TYR A 165 -4.66 14.74 11.40
CA TYR A 165 -5.44 14.25 10.26
C TYR A 165 -6.77 13.63 10.71
N ILE A 166 -6.74 12.79 11.74
CA ILE A 166 -7.91 12.06 12.25
C ILE A 166 -8.99 13.02 12.72
N ASN A 167 -8.62 14.05 13.48
CA ASN A 167 -9.57 15.03 14.03
C ASN A 167 -10.25 15.89 12.94
N GLN A 168 -9.69 15.98 11.75
CA GLN A 168 -10.33 16.64 10.60
C GLN A 168 -11.40 15.76 9.94
N ILE A 169 -11.42 14.47 10.23
CA ILE A 169 -12.47 13.53 9.77
C ILE A 169 -13.54 13.42 10.84
N LYS A 170 -13.13 12.98 12.04
CA LYS A 170 -13.98 12.83 13.20
C LYS A 170 -13.13 12.94 14.46
N PRO A 171 -13.38 13.91 15.34
CA PRO A 171 -12.64 14.01 16.59
C PRO A 171 -12.78 12.74 17.43
N SER A 172 -11.68 12.12 17.77
CA SER A 172 -11.66 10.97 18.67
C SER A 172 -11.79 11.46 20.10
N LYS A 173 -12.92 11.17 20.75
CA LYS A 173 -13.19 11.66 22.12
C LYS A 173 -12.61 10.73 23.18
N ASN A 174 -12.56 9.44 22.95
CA ASN A 174 -12.28 8.43 23.98
C ASN A 174 -11.18 7.44 23.61
N ASN A 175 -10.83 7.27 22.34
CA ASN A 175 -9.77 6.36 21.93
C ASN A 175 -8.58 7.15 21.38
N HIS A 176 -7.43 6.94 22.02
CA HIS A 176 -6.16 7.59 21.65
C HIS A 176 -5.15 6.61 21.06
N LEU A 177 -5.55 5.33 20.84
CA LEU A 177 -4.69 4.28 20.34
C LEU A 177 -5.13 3.85 18.94
N GLY A 178 -4.20 3.87 18.01
CA GLY A 178 -4.30 3.23 16.71
C GLY A 178 -3.41 1.99 16.67
N PHE A 179 -3.71 1.06 15.78
CA PHE A 179 -2.94 -0.15 15.56
C PHE A 179 -2.13 -0.03 14.27
N ASP A 180 -0.79 -0.12 14.35
CA ASP A 180 0.07 -0.24 13.17
C ASP A 180 -0.11 -1.63 12.54
N VAL A 181 -0.62 -1.65 11.33
CA VAL A 181 -0.93 -2.88 10.59
C VAL A 181 0.33 -3.65 10.19
N ILE A 182 1.43 -2.94 9.97
CA ILE A 182 2.70 -3.52 9.50
C ILE A 182 3.53 -4.01 10.69
N GLU A 183 3.79 -3.12 11.65
CA GLU A 183 4.62 -3.41 12.82
C GLU A 183 3.86 -4.16 13.93
N LYS A 184 2.52 -4.25 13.82
CA LYS A 184 1.62 -4.98 14.73
C LYS A 184 1.71 -4.51 16.18
N ASN A 185 1.82 -3.21 16.39
CA ASN A 185 1.87 -2.57 17.70
C ASN A 185 0.86 -1.43 17.81
N GLU A 186 0.55 -1.02 19.03
CA GLU A 186 -0.29 0.13 19.30
C GLU A 186 0.52 1.43 19.22
N ILE A 187 -0.12 2.47 18.72
CA ILE A 187 0.44 3.82 18.55
C ILE A 187 -0.51 4.83 19.17
N ASN A 188 0.01 5.70 20.04
CA ASN A 188 -0.74 6.83 20.55
C ASN A 188 -0.87 7.91 19.48
N ILE A 189 -2.09 8.15 19.02
CA ILE A 189 -2.36 9.11 17.93
C ILE A 189 -2.03 10.56 18.29
N ASN A 190 -1.94 10.88 19.57
CA ASN A 190 -1.63 12.24 20.08
C ASN A 190 -0.13 12.51 20.19
N GLU A 191 0.71 11.50 20.03
CA GLU A 191 2.16 11.64 20.02
C GLU A 191 2.70 11.97 18.64
N ILE A 192 3.87 12.64 18.62
CA ILE A 192 4.61 12.87 17.37
C ILE A 192 5.37 11.61 17.01
N ILE A 193 5.12 11.09 15.83
CA ILE A 193 5.74 9.90 15.27
C ILE A 193 6.75 10.32 14.22
N GLN A 194 7.89 9.64 14.18
CA GLN A 194 8.88 9.82 13.12
C GLN A 194 8.59 8.81 12.00
N ILE A 195 8.30 9.32 10.81
CA ILE A 195 8.20 8.49 9.60
C ILE A 195 9.57 8.52 8.91
N PRO A 196 10.29 7.41 8.83
CA PRO A 196 11.58 7.36 8.18
C PRO A 196 11.53 7.82 6.72
N SER A 197 12.69 8.15 6.15
CA SER A 197 12.87 8.34 4.70
C SER A 197 12.30 7.16 3.92
N LYS A 198 11.63 7.42 2.80
CA LYS A 198 11.09 6.40 1.88
C LYS A 198 10.24 5.33 2.57
N SER A 199 9.46 5.74 3.57
CA SER A 199 8.70 4.85 4.43
C SER A 199 7.25 5.33 4.63
N PHE A 200 6.48 4.54 5.34
CA PHE A 200 5.07 4.84 5.58
C PHE A 200 4.61 4.27 6.92
N LEU A 201 3.49 4.80 7.42
CA LEU A 201 2.70 4.24 8.51
C LEU A 201 1.33 3.86 7.98
N LEU A 202 0.91 2.62 8.21
CA LEU A 202 -0.45 2.18 7.96
C LEU A 202 -1.13 1.86 9.29
N MET A 203 -2.06 2.70 9.69
CA MET A 203 -2.74 2.62 10.98
C MET A 203 -4.23 2.33 10.82
N ASP A 204 -4.73 1.45 11.67
CA ASP A 204 -6.15 1.08 11.80
C ASP A 204 -6.65 1.54 13.18
N LEU A 205 -7.74 2.29 13.22
CA LEU A 205 -8.28 2.90 14.42
C LEU A 205 -9.78 2.67 14.53
N TYR A 206 -10.23 2.28 15.72
CA TYR A 206 -11.65 2.30 16.11
C TYR A 206 -11.92 3.54 16.97
N TYR A 207 -13.03 4.25 16.69
CA TYR A 207 -13.44 5.45 17.44
C TYR A 207 -14.04 5.12 18.81
#